data_1eb91d91bb53e8effb3b014c25b7cc54
#
_entry.id   1eb91d91bb53e8effb3b014c25b7cc54
#
_cell.length_a   1.000
_cell.length_b   1.000
_cell.length_c   1.000
_cell.angle_alpha   90.00
_cell.angle_beta   90.00
_cell.angle_gamma   90.00
#
_symmetry.space_group_name_H-M   'P 1'
#
loop_
_entity.id
_entity.type
_entity.pdbx_description
1 polymer ?
#
loop_
_entity_poly.entity_id
_entity_poly.type
_entity_poly.pdbx_seq_one_letter_code
_entity_poly.pdbx_strand_id
1 'polypeptide(L)'
;EPRSCYRTSEEQHVIAVRLAWGLDAAGIQPGDVVANMMPPGNLWVPFISYLGAVEHLDVRVLPIGRAYSAEAALKWMNRYKVNVLLGYPAEIVRVVLEAPAGSTFPQIRLIATSGTPVYEGPKRLLQEAFGNPRLVSAGYASNDTGPMGYQCEHCTTGAFHLQDDLQILEILEIDSDQPVPKGKPGRMLFTQLLLRVVPVIRYAIGDIGKWVDEDRCPCGRRSPRFELCGRTDDMLVGEALQLLPETLDA
;
A
#
# COMPACT_ATOMS: atom_id res chain seq x y z
N GLU A 1 -12.17 -12.85 17.14
CA GLU A 1 -11.34 -13.92 16.53
C GLU A 1 -10.90 -13.51 15.13
N PRO A 2 -9.67 -13.86 14.69
CA PRO A 2 -9.21 -13.61 13.33
C PRO A 2 -10.11 -14.34 12.32
N ARG A 3 -10.48 -13.66 11.23
CA ARG A 3 -11.22 -14.28 10.13
C ARG A 3 -10.25 -14.93 9.14
N SER A 4 -10.59 -16.14 8.70
CA SER A 4 -9.84 -16.79 7.61
C SER A 4 -10.43 -16.38 6.27
N CYS A 5 -9.59 -15.81 5.41
CA CYS A 5 -9.96 -15.43 4.05
C CYS A 5 -9.42 -16.47 3.07
N TYR A 6 -10.32 -17.17 2.40
CA TYR A 6 -9.97 -18.18 1.40
C TYR A 6 -10.13 -17.59 0.00
N ARG A 7 -9.25 -17.99 -0.92
CA ARG A 7 -9.27 -17.59 -2.32
C ARG A 7 -8.92 -18.76 -3.21
N THR A 8 -9.52 -18.80 -4.38
CA THR A 8 -9.06 -19.72 -5.43
C THR A 8 -7.76 -19.21 -6.05
N SER A 9 -7.06 -20.07 -6.79
CA SER A 9 -5.90 -19.64 -7.58
C SER A 9 -6.27 -18.61 -8.65
N GLU A 10 -7.47 -18.70 -9.21
CA GLU A 10 -8.00 -17.73 -10.19
C GLU A 10 -8.22 -16.35 -9.54
N GLU A 11 -8.86 -16.31 -8.36
CA GLU A 11 -9.03 -15.06 -7.61
C GLU A 11 -7.69 -14.45 -7.21
N GLN A 12 -6.72 -15.28 -6.80
CA GLN A 12 -5.37 -14.82 -6.49
C GLN A 12 -4.65 -14.26 -7.72
N HIS A 13 -4.85 -14.87 -8.89
CA HIS A 13 -4.32 -14.35 -10.16
C HIS A 13 -4.92 -12.98 -10.51
N VAL A 14 -6.24 -12.82 -10.38
CA VAL A 14 -6.90 -11.51 -10.59
C VAL A 14 -6.31 -10.44 -9.68
N ILE A 15 -6.11 -10.76 -8.39
CA ILE A 15 -5.48 -9.85 -7.43
C ILE A 15 -4.06 -9.47 -7.87
N ALA A 16 -3.26 -10.45 -8.31
CA ALA A 16 -1.89 -10.21 -8.77
C ALA A 16 -1.85 -9.25 -9.97
N VAL A 17 -2.71 -9.46 -10.95
CA VAL A 17 -2.83 -8.57 -12.12
C VAL A 17 -3.19 -7.14 -11.70
N ARG A 18 -4.14 -6.96 -10.78
CA ARG A 18 -4.54 -5.62 -10.31
C ARG A 18 -3.47 -4.94 -9.47
N LEU A 19 -2.75 -5.68 -8.66
CA LEU A 19 -1.56 -5.16 -7.96
C LEU A 19 -0.47 -4.75 -8.95
N ALA A 20 -0.24 -5.53 -10.02
CA ALA A 20 0.72 -5.18 -11.06
C ALA A 20 0.38 -3.84 -11.73
N TRP A 21 -0.89 -3.59 -12.07
CA TRP A 21 -1.34 -2.29 -12.60
C TRP A 21 -1.09 -1.14 -11.62
N GLY A 22 -1.29 -1.40 -10.33
CA GLY A 22 -0.97 -0.43 -9.29
C GLY A 22 0.54 -0.14 -9.18
N LEU A 23 1.37 -1.16 -9.27
CA LEU A 23 2.83 -1.03 -9.24
C LEU A 23 3.38 -0.30 -10.48
N ASP A 24 2.83 -0.57 -11.67
CA ASP A 24 3.12 0.17 -12.90
C ASP A 24 2.75 1.65 -12.73
N ALA A 25 1.53 1.93 -12.25
CA ALA A 25 1.09 3.29 -11.97
C ALA A 25 1.97 4.01 -10.94
N ALA A 26 2.45 3.28 -9.94
CA ALA A 26 3.39 3.76 -8.93
C ALA A 26 4.79 4.01 -9.50
N GLY A 27 5.07 3.58 -10.73
CA GLY A 27 6.30 3.88 -11.46
C GLY A 27 7.34 2.77 -11.42
N ILE A 28 6.96 1.52 -11.17
CA ILE A 28 7.81 0.37 -11.49
C ILE A 28 7.76 0.22 -13.02
N GLN A 29 8.92 0.08 -13.64
CA GLN A 29 9.05 0.13 -15.10
C GLN A 29 9.91 -1.02 -15.63
N PRO A 30 9.78 -1.36 -16.93
CA PRO A 30 10.60 -2.40 -17.55
C PRO A 30 12.09 -2.22 -17.29
N GLY A 31 12.76 -3.34 -17.00
CA GLY A 31 14.19 -3.36 -16.69
C GLY A 31 14.56 -3.12 -15.23
N ASP A 32 13.63 -2.74 -14.36
CA ASP A 32 13.90 -2.61 -12.93
C ASP A 32 14.35 -3.93 -12.28
N VAL A 33 15.08 -3.79 -11.19
CA VAL A 33 15.46 -4.90 -10.31
C VAL A 33 14.80 -4.65 -8.96
N VAL A 34 13.73 -5.39 -8.71
CA VAL A 34 12.85 -5.22 -7.54
C VAL A 34 13.28 -6.18 -6.44
N ALA A 35 13.59 -5.67 -5.25
CA ALA A 35 13.70 -6.51 -4.06
C ALA A 35 12.34 -6.62 -3.37
N ASN A 36 11.74 -7.81 -3.40
CA ASN A 36 10.54 -8.09 -2.61
C ASN A 36 10.95 -8.44 -1.18
N MET A 37 10.71 -7.49 -0.28
CA MET A 37 11.04 -7.57 1.14
C MET A 37 9.79 -7.83 2.01
N MET A 38 8.65 -8.17 1.43
CA MET A 38 7.48 -8.60 2.20
C MET A 38 7.82 -9.87 2.98
N PRO A 39 7.42 -9.99 4.26
CA PRO A 39 7.67 -11.21 5.04
C PRO A 39 6.83 -12.37 4.49
N PRO A 40 7.45 -13.52 4.18
CA PRO A 40 6.73 -14.72 3.77
C PRO A 40 6.20 -15.51 4.98
N GLY A 41 5.18 -16.34 4.77
CA GLY A 41 4.70 -17.31 5.74
C GLY A 41 3.69 -16.75 6.74
N ASN A 42 3.44 -17.53 7.80
CA ASN A 42 2.48 -17.21 8.85
C ASN A 42 1.06 -16.89 8.36
N LEU A 43 0.62 -17.57 7.29
CA LEU A 43 -0.64 -17.31 6.59
C LEU A 43 -0.79 -15.87 6.03
N TRP A 44 0.33 -15.16 5.90
CA TRP A 44 0.37 -13.78 5.45
C TRP A 44 0.55 -13.73 3.92
N VAL A 45 -0.44 -13.22 3.22
CA VAL A 45 -0.56 -13.32 1.75
C VAL A 45 0.29 -12.30 0.97
N PRO A 46 0.66 -11.10 1.48
CA PRO A 46 1.31 -10.05 0.68
C PRO A 46 2.57 -10.49 -0.07
N PHE A 47 3.43 -11.32 0.52
CA PHE A 47 4.62 -11.81 -0.17
C PHE A 47 4.28 -12.50 -1.51
N ILE A 48 3.31 -13.43 -1.47
CA ILE A 48 2.86 -14.19 -2.63
C ILE A 48 2.12 -13.29 -3.61
N SER A 49 1.24 -12.41 -3.12
CA SER A 49 0.47 -11.50 -3.95
C SER A 49 1.36 -10.54 -4.74
N TYR A 50 2.36 -9.95 -4.10
CA TYR A 50 3.30 -9.05 -4.77
C TYR A 50 4.32 -9.79 -5.62
N LEU A 51 4.71 -11.03 -5.26
CA LEU A 51 5.52 -11.86 -6.14
C LEU A 51 4.76 -12.15 -7.44
N GLY A 52 3.50 -12.59 -7.35
CA GLY A 52 2.65 -12.78 -8.52
C GLY A 52 2.40 -11.48 -9.31
N ALA A 53 2.30 -10.33 -8.63
CA ALA A 53 2.14 -9.05 -9.31
C ALA A 53 3.35 -8.69 -10.18
N VAL A 54 4.57 -8.82 -9.64
CA VAL A 54 5.79 -8.48 -10.41
C VAL A 54 6.06 -9.42 -11.59
N GLU A 55 5.48 -10.64 -11.58
CA GLU A 55 5.53 -11.55 -12.75
C GLU A 55 4.79 -11.00 -13.98
N HIS A 56 3.86 -10.05 -13.79
CA HIS A 56 3.16 -9.36 -14.87
C HIS A 56 3.86 -8.09 -15.35
N LEU A 57 5.02 -7.78 -14.78
CA LEU A 57 5.84 -6.64 -15.14
C LEU A 57 7.16 -7.14 -15.75
N ASP A 58 7.70 -6.42 -16.74
CA ASP A 58 9.00 -6.75 -17.34
C ASP A 58 10.15 -6.30 -16.42
N VAL A 59 10.27 -6.95 -15.26
CA VAL A 59 11.24 -6.64 -14.20
C VAL A 59 11.97 -7.91 -13.74
N ARG A 60 13.12 -7.73 -13.10
CA ARG A 60 13.79 -8.80 -12.35
C ARG A 60 13.40 -8.70 -10.90
N VAL A 61 13.06 -9.81 -10.25
CA VAL A 61 12.68 -9.82 -8.83
C VAL A 61 13.68 -10.62 -8.00
N LEU A 62 14.08 -10.06 -6.86
CA LEU A 62 14.80 -10.74 -5.79
C LEU A 62 13.82 -10.98 -4.63
N PRO A 63 13.43 -12.23 -4.35
CA PRO A 63 12.54 -12.55 -3.24
C PRO A 63 13.33 -12.59 -1.91
N ILE A 64 13.73 -11.44 -1.40
CA ILE A 64 14.56 -11.32 -0.19
C ILE A 64 13.76 -11.69 1.07
N GLY A 65 12.51 -11.22 1.17
CA GLY A 65 11.68 -11.44 2.36
C GLY A 65 12.31 -10.84 3.62
N ARG A 66 11.95 -11.42 4.77
CA ARG A 66 12.48 -11.04 6.09
C ARG A 66 13.60 -11.94 6.61
N ALA A 67 13.90 -13.03 5.91
CA ALA A 67 14.58 -14.19 6.49
C ALA A 67 16.07 -13.98 6.85
N TYR A 68 16.68 -12.82 6.53
CA TYR A 68 18.12 -12.65 6.63
C TYR A 68 18.54 -11.39 7.38
N SER A 69 19.84 -11.36 7.76
CA SER A 69 20.45 -10.18 8.35
C SER A 69 20.44 -8.99 7.37
N ALA A 70 20.49 -7.78 7.90
CA ALA A 70 20.64 -6.56 7.11
C ALA A 70 21.87 -6.60 6.20
N GLU A 71 22.99 -7.15 6.69
CA GLU A 71 24.22 -7.34 5.91
C GLU A 71 24.00 -8.21 4.67
N ALA A 72 23.32 -9.36 4.83
CA ALA A 72 23.03 -10.25 3.71
C ALA A 72 22.09 -9.58 2.69
N ALA A 73 21.07 -8.88 3.17
CA ALA A 73 20.15 -8.14 2.31
C ALA A 73 20.90 -7.08 1.48
N LEU A 74 21.72 -6.25 2.10
CA LEU A 74 22.53 -5.23 1.43
C LEU A 74 23.52 -5.85 0.44
N LYS A 75 24.19 -6.96 0.82
CA LYS A 75 25.10 -7.68 -0.08
C LYS A 75 24.38 -8.11 -1.37
N TRP A 76 23.19 -8.67 -1.27
CA TRP A 76 22.43 -9.08 -2.46
C TRP A 76 21.90 -7.88 -3.24
N MET A 77 21.36 -6.87 -2.59
CA MET A 77 20.90 -5.67 -3.26
C MET A 77 22.01 -5.01 -4.08
N ASN A 78 23.23 -4.89 -3.52
CA ASN A 78 24.37 -4.34 -4.23
C ASN A 78 24.85 -5.26 -5.38
N ARG A 79 24.96 -6.58 -5.13
CA ARG A 79 25.40 -7.56 -6.13
C ARG A 79 24.50 -7.58 -7.36
N TYR A 80 23.18 -7.54 -7.15
CA TYR A 80 22.20 -7.63 -8.23
C TYR A 80 21.71 -6.27 -8.71
N LYS A 81 22.28 -5.18 -8.20
CA LYS A 81 21.97 -3.80 -8.58
C LYS A 81 20.48 -3.49 -8.46
N VAL A 82 19.91 -3.82 -7.30
CA VAL A 82 18.53 -3.47 -6.94
C VAL A 82 18.35 -1.96 -7.03
N ASN A 83 17.29 -1.53 -7.68
CA ASN A 83 16.94 -0.11 -7.80
C ASN A 83 15.49 0.20 -7.36
N VAL A 84 14.71 -0.84 -6.99
CA VAL A 84 13.37 -0.71 -6.42
C VAL A 84 13.24 -1.59 -5.19
N LEU A 85 12.72 -1.05 -4.09
CA LEU A 85 12.34 -1.82 -2.90
C LEU A 85 10.81 -1.92 -2.83
N LEU A 86 10.33 -3.11 -2.54
CA LEU A 86 8.91 -3.41 -2.33
C LEU A 86 8.77 -4.12 -0.98
N GLY A 87 8.11 -3.50 0.00
CA GLY A 87 8.04 -4.10 1.33
C GLY A 87 7.24 -3.29 2.34
N TYR A 88 7.19 -3.78 3.58
CA TYR A 88 6.69 -2.98 4.69
C TYR A 88 7.72 -1.94 5.12
N PRO A 89 7.30 -0.73 5.50
CA PRO A 89 8.21 0.32 5.99
C PRO A 89 9.14 -0.20 7.09
N ALA A 90 8.59 -0.91 8.06
CA ALA A 90 9.35 -1.45 9.19
C ALA A 90 10.49 -2.41 8.76
N GLU A 91 10.26 -3.25 7.74
CA GLU A 91 11.28 -4.19 7.26
C GLU A 91 12.40 -3.46 6.50
N ILE A 92 12.06 -2.43 5.73
CA ILE A 92 13.07 -1.64 5.00
C ILE A 92 13.88 -0.79 5.99
N VAL A 93 13.22 -0.15 6.96
CA VAL A 93 13.87 0.60 8.05
C VAL A 93 14.79 -0.29 8.87
N ARG A 94 14.37 -1.52 9.19
CA ARG A 94 15.18 -2.50 9.91
C ARG A 94 16.51 -2.75 9.21
N VAL A 95 16.52 -2.90 7.89
CA VAL A 95 17.77 -3.08 7.12
C VAL A 95 18.70 -1.89 7.28
N VAL A 96 18.19 -0.67 7.36
CA VAL A 96 19.01 0.52 7.57
C VAL A 96 19.56 0.57 8.99
N LEU A 97 18.72 0.30 10.00
CA LEU A 97 19.10 0.41 11.41
C LEU A 97 20.05 -0.72 11.87
N GLU A 98 19.90 -1.92 11.32
CA GLU A 98 20.72 -3.10 11.65
C GLU A 98 21.95 -3.26 10.74
N ALA A 99 22.17 -2.36 9.79
CA ALA A 99 23.30 -2.41 8.90
C ALA A 99 24.63 -2.28 9.69
N PRO A 100 25.63 -3.15 9.45
CA PRO A 100 26.95 -2.99 10.05
C PRO A 100 27.57 -1.62 9.73
N ALA A 101 28.40 -1.10 10.64
CA ALA A 101 29.13 0.14 10.41
C ALA A 101 29.97 0.06 9.10
N GLY A 102 29.90 1.08 8.29
CA GLY A 102 30.59 1.13 6.97
C GLY A 102 29.87 0.36 5.85
N SER A 103 28.63 -0.10 6.05
CA SER A 103 27.84 -0.74 5.00
C SER A 103 27.62 0.21 3.83
N THR A 104 27.67 -0.35 2.61
CA THR A 104 27.33 0.36 1.38
C THR A 104 25.88 0.12 1.03
N PHE A 105 25.10 1.19 0.92
CA PHE A 105 23.71 1.12 0.48
C PHE A 105 23.62 1.30 -1.03
N PRO A 106 22.76 0.52 -1.73
CA PRO A 106 22.53 0.72 -3.16
C PRO A 106 21.75 2.01 -3.42
N GLN A 107 21.93 2.56 -4.62
CA GLN A 107 21.10 3.67 -5.10
C GLN A 107 19.72 3.14 -5.49
N ILE A 108 18.72 3.47 -4.68
CA ILE A 108 17.32 3.11 -4.92
C ILE A 108 16.60 4.31 -5.53
N ARG A 109 15.87 4.11 -6.62
CA ARG A 109 15.06 5.16 -7.25
C ARG A 109 13.62 5.22 -6.71
N LEU A 110 13.10 4.06 -6.26
CA LEU A 110 11.71 3.91 -5.82
C LEU A 110 11.62 2.95 -4.63
N ILE A 111 10.92 3.37 -3.59
CA ILE A 111 10.50 2.51 -2.48
C ILE A 111 8.98 2.45 -2.51
N ALA A 112 8.42 1.30 -2.85
CA ALA A 112 6.99 1.02 -2.82
C ALA A 112 6.64 0.29 -1.52
N THR A 113 5.90 0.95 -0.64
CA THR A 113 5.53 0.40 0.68
C THR A 113 4.07 -0.02 0.73
N SER A 114 3.74 -0.98 1.60
CA SER A 114 2.37 -1.41 1.86
C SER A 114 2.14 -1.62 3.36
N GLY A 115 0.89 -1.71 3.77
CA GLY A 115 0.45 -2.06 5.12
C GLY A 115 0.32 -0.88 6.08
N THR A 116 1.28 0.03 6.11
CA THR A 116 1.24 1.22 6.98
C THR A 116 1.78 2.46 6.25
N PRO A 117 1.34 3.66 6.62
CA PRO A 117 1.95 4.91 6.15
C PRO A 117 3.44 5.00 6.53
N VAL A 118 4.20 5.74 5.75
CA VAL A 118 5.59 6.09 6.08
C VAL A 118 5.61 7.49 6.66
N TYR A 119 5.82 7.59 7.97
CA TYR A 119 5.92 8.86 8.69
C TYR A 119 7.25 9.56 8.39
N GLU A 120 7.35 10.86 8.70
CA GLU A 120 8.49 11.71 8.32
C GLU A 120 9.85 11.23 8.85
N GLY A 121 9.92 10.69 10.07
CA GLY A 121 11.17 10.13 10.62
C GLY A 121 11.73 8.97 9.79
N PRO A 122 10.99 7.87 9.63
CA PRO A 122 11.32 6.77 8.74
C PRO A 122 11.58 7.20 7.29
N LYS A 123 10.78 8.12 6.75
CA LYS A 123 10.93 8.63 5.38
C LYS A 123 12.31 9.27 5.18
N ARG A 124 12.70 10.19 6.07
CA ARG A 124 13.99 10.85 6.02
C ARG A 124 15.14 9.84 6.13
N LEU A 125 15.05 8.88 7.07
CA LEU A 125 16.05 7.83 7.22
C LEU A 125 16.23 7.02 5.91
N LEU A 126 15.15 6.62 5.27
CA LEU A 126 15.19 5.86 4.03
C LEU A 126 15.75 6.70 2.87
N GLN A 127 15.40 7.99 2.80
CA GLN A 127 15.92 8.90 1.79
C GLN A 127 17.43 9.12 1.95
N GLU A 128 17.91 9.33 3.15
CA GLU A 128 19.34 9.50 3.44
C GLU A 128 20.14 8.21 3.12
N ALA A 129 19.62 7.05 3.50
CA ALA A 129 20.33 5.78 3.30
C ALA A 129 20.41 5.37 1.81
N PHE A 130 19.33 5.55 1.04
CA PHE A 130 19.19 4.99 -0.29
C PHE A 130 19.32 6.01 -1.44
N GLY A 131 19.81 7.22 -1.19
CA GLY A 131 20.08 8.22 -2.22
C GLY A 131 18.83 8.96 -2.71
N ASN A 132 17.95 9.32 -1.77
CA ASN A 132 16.74 10.10 -1.99
C ASN A 132 15.71 9.45 -2.94
N PRO A 133 15.32 8.18 -2.71
CA PRO A 133 14.33 7.51 -3.51
C PRO A 133 12.96 8.18 -3.40
N ARG A 134 12.14 8.05 -4.45
CA ARG A 134 10.72 8.37 -4.34
C ARG A 134 10.03 7.29 -3.49
N LEU A 135 9.25 7.72 -2.51
CA LEU A 135 8.42 6.84 -1.69
C LEU A 135 6.98 6.89 -2.21
N VAL A 136 6.35 5.73 -2.31
CA VAL A 136 4.97 5.57 -2.80
C VAL A 136 4.32 4.40 -2.09
N SER A 137 2.98 4.40 -1.99
CA SER A 137 2.26 3.21 -1.57
C SER A 137 2.19 2.20 -2.73
N ALA A 138 2.58 0.96 -2.47
CA ALA A 138 2.42 -0.16 -3.41
C ALA A 138 0.94 -0.53 -3.64
N GLY A 139 0.05 -0.07 -2.75
CA GLY A 139 -1.39 -0.25 -2.82
C GLY A 139 -2.05 -0.18 -1.46
N TYR A 140 -3.30 0.24 -1.46
CA TYR A 140 -4.20 0.13 -0.32
C TYR A 140 -5.01 -1.15 -0.49
N ALA A 141 -4.86 -2.09 0.43
CA ALA A 141 -5.43 -3.43 0.33
C ALA A 141 -5.69 -4.02 1.71
N SER A 142 -6.65 -4.93 1.81
CA SER A 142 -6.84 -5.79 2.98
C SER A 142 -6.90 -7.27 2.59
N ASN A 143 -6.72 -8.14 3.57
CA ASN A 143 -6.88 -9.57 3.33
C ASN A 143 -8.34 -9.94 3.00
N ASP A 144 -9.31 -9.20 3.55
CA ASP A 144 -10.74 -9.46 3.33
C ASP A 144 -11.19 -9.06 1.93
N THR A 145 -10.85 -7.84 1.50
CA THR A 145 -11.36 -7.25 0.26
C THR A 145 -10.42 -7.38 -0.93
N GLY A 146 -9.13 -7.67 -0.69
CA GLY A 146 -8.10 -7.59 -1.72
C GLY A 146 -7.66 -6.15 -1.99
N PRO A 147 -7.12 -5.85 -3.20
CA PRO A 147 -6.73 -4.51 -3.58
C PRO A 147 -7.93 -3.55 -3.65
N MET A 148 -7.83 -2.41 -3.00
CA MET A 148 -8.86 -1.38 -2.96
C MET A 148 -8.43 -0.10 -3.68
N GLY A 149 -7.15 0.23 -3.62
CA GLY A 149 -6.63 1.43 -4.25
C GLY A 149 -5.15 1.34 -4.60
N TYR A 150 -4.70 2.21 -5.48
CA TYR A 150 -3.30 2.32 -5.90
C TYR A 150 -2.90 3.79 -6.04
N GLN A 151 -1.61 4.06 -5.88
CA GLN A 151 -1.05 5.39 -6.12
C GLN A 151 -0.40 5.45 -7.50
N CYS A 152 -0.51 6.61 -8.15
CA CYS A 152 0.30 6.98 -9.30
C CYS A 152 1.37 8.00 -8.90
N GLU A 153 2.22 8.40 -9.82
CA GLU A 153 3.26 9.40 -9.58
C GLU A 153 2.73 10.79 -9.15
N HIS A 154 1.47 11.10 -9.46
CA HIS A 154 0.80 12.36 -9.10
C HIS A 154 -0.07 12.25 -7.84
N CYS A 155 -0.15 11.08 -7.20
CA CYS A 155 -0.83 10.97 -5.93
C CYS A 155 0.02 11.57 -4.81
N THR A 156 -0.60 12.44 -4.02
CA THR A 156 -0.03 12.93 -2.77
C THR A 156 -0.18 11.89 -1.67
N THR A 157 0.44 12.13 -0.52
CA THR A 157 0.32 11.27 0.66
C THR A 157 -1.15 11.05 1.02
N GLY A 158 -1.55 9.79 1.19
CA GLY A 158 -2.91 9.40 1.55
C GLY A 158 -3.91 9.30 0.40
N ALA A 159 -3.63 9.87 -0.78
CA ALA A 159 -4.53 9.81 -1.94
C ALA A 159 -4.30 8.55 -2.78
N PHE A 160 -5.40 7.92 -3.21
CA PHE A 160 -5.40 6.70 -4.01
C PHE A 160 -6.42 6.78 -5.14
N HIS A 161 -6.10 6.18 -6.28
CA HIS A 161 -7.07 5.78 -7.27
C HIS A 161 -7.82 4.55 -6.78
N LEU A 162 -9.14 4.52 -6.89
CA LEU A 162 -9.93 3.33 -6.60
C LEU A 162 -9.65 2.24 -7.64
N GLN A 163 -9.57 0.99 -7.19
CA GLN A 163 -9.65 -0.19 -8.06
C GLN A 163 -11.13 -0.41 -8.44
N ASP A 164 -11.70 0.48 -9.24
CA ASP A 164 -13.14 0.57 -9.53
C ASP A 164 -13.70 -0.58 -10.36
N ASP A 165 -12.86 -1.41 -10.92
CA ASP A 165 -13.22 -2.68 -11.55
C ASP A 165 -13.26 -3.87 -10.56
N LEU A 166 -12.67 -3.71 -9.37
CA LEU A 166 -12.71 -4.69 -8.29
C LEU A 166 -13.63 -4.29 -7.14
N GLN A 167 -13.80 -2.99 -6.90
CA GLN A 167 -14.39 -2.46 -5.69
C GLN A 167 -15.47 -1.41 -5.99
N ILE A 168 -16.55 -1.48 -5.25
CA ILE A 168 -17.41 -0.32 -5.03
C ILE A 168 -17.04 0.25 -3.67
N LEU A 169 -16.73 1.54 -3.62
CA LEU A 169 -16.49 2.29 -2.39
C LEU A 169 -17.67 3.20 -2.11
N GLU A 170 -18.21 3.08 -0.90
CA GLU A 170 -19.15 4.04 -0.32
C GLU A 170 -18.43 4.77 0.83
N ILE A 171 -18.55 6.09 0.88
CA ILE A 171 -18.08 6.91 2.01
C ILE A 171 -19.31 7.54 2.66
N LEU A 172 -19.59 7.11 3.87
CA LEU A 172 -20.83 7.42 4.59
C LEU A 172 -20.53 8.20 5.88
N GLU A 173 -21.51 8.88 6.38
CA GLU A 173 -21.43 9.50 7.71
C GLU A 173 -21.09 8.46 8.77
N ILE A 174 -20.43 8.89 9.86
CA ILE A 174 -19.96 7.97 10.90
C ILE A 174 -21.14 7.22 11.54
N ASP A 175 -22.22 7.91 11.84
CA ASP A 175 -23.35 7.39 12.62
C ASP A 175 -24.60 7.11 11.77
N SER A 176 -24.52 7.26 10.46
CA SER A 176 -25.65 7.00 9.56
C SER A 176 -25.23 6.39 8.23
N ASP A 177 -26.19 5.88 7.46
CA ASP A 177 -25.97 5.36 6.12
C ASP A 177 -26.13 6.44 5.02
N GLN A 178 -26.04 7.72 5.39
CA GLN A 178 -26.09 8.80 4.42
C GLN A 178 -24.70 9.02 3.79
N PRO A 179 -24.62 9.16 2.45
CA PRO A 179 -23.36 9.50 1.80
C PRO A 179 -22.86 10.88 2.24
N VAL A 180 -21.56 10.99 2.49
CA VAL A 180 -20.94 12.28 2.74
C VAL A 180 -20.73 13.08 1.45
N PRO A 181 -20.81 14.42 1.49
CA PRO A 181 -20.39 15.26 0.37
C PRO A 181 -18.92 15.04 0.03
N LYS A 182 -18.53 15.27 -1.24
CA LYS A 182 -17.12 15.26 -1.66
C LYS A 182 -16.26 16.13 -0.75
N GLY A 183 -15.05 15.69 -0.45
CA GLY A 183 -14.12 16.38 0.43
C GLY A 183 -14.41 16.27 1.93
N LYS A 184 -15.55 15.70 2.34
CA LYS A 184 -15.86 15.43 3.75
C LYS A 184 -15.43 14.03 4.14
N PRO A 185 -14.76 13.85 5.30
CA PRO A 185 -14.43 12.54 5.83
C PRO A 185 -15.67 11.75 6.23
N GLY A 186 -15.62 10.43 6.03
CA GLY A 186 -16.65 9.48 6.46
C GLY A 186 -16.09 8.08 6.57
N ARG A 187 -16.87 7.17 7.13
CA ARG A 187 -16.52 5.74 7.23
C ARG A 187 -16.57 5.10 5.85
N MET A 188 -15.56 4.27 5.57
CA MET A 188 -15.41 3.62 4.28
C MET A 188 -16.01 2.23 4.30
N LEU A 189 -16.88 1.94 3.33
CA LEU A 189 -17.43 0.61 3.08
C LEU A 189 -17.02 0.14 1.70
N PHE A 190 -16.55 -1.11 1.63
CA PHE A 190 -16.17 -1.74 0.38
C PHE A 190 -17.08 -2.91 0.03
N THR A 191 -17.49 -2.96 -1.24
CA THR A 191 -18.13 -4.14 -1.84
C THR A 191 -17.19 -4.67 -2.92
N GLN A 192 -16.78 -5.93 -2.76
CA GLN A 192 -15.87 -6.58 -3.69
C GLN A 192 -16.65 -7.27 -4.82
N LEU A 193 -16.25 -7.04 -6.07
CA LEU A 193 -17.03 -7.43 -7.25
C LEU A 193 -16.64 -8.80 -7.83
N LEU A 194 -15.41 -9.26 -7.63
CA LEU A 194 -14.88 -10.45 -8.33
C LEU A 194 -14.57 -11.64 -7.41
N LEU A 195 -14.32 -11.43 -6.10
CA LEU A 195 -14.07 -12.53 -5.18
C LEU A 195 -15.40 -13.20 -4.79
N ARG A 196 -15.51 -14.51 -5.00
CA ARG A 196 -16.76 -15.26 -4.84
C ARG A 196 -16.74 -16.28 -3.70
N VAL A 197 -15.54 -16.76 -3.34
CA VAL A 197 -15.39 -17.76 -2.27
C VAL A 197 -15.73 -17.15 -0.92
N VAL A 198 -15.28 -15.93 -0.66
CA VAL A 198 -15.66 -15.14 0.51
C VAL A 198 -16.20 -13.81 0.01
N PRO A 199 -17.50 -13.71 -0.32
CA PRO A 199 -18.07 -12.46 -0.82
C PRO A 199 -18.07 -11.40 0.28
N VAL A 200 -17.66 -10.19 -0.10
CA VAL A 200 -17.57 -9.02 0.78
C VAL A 200 -18.51 -7.96 0.23
N ILE A 201 -19.57 -7.65 1.00
CA ILE A 201 -20.60 -6.68 0.61
C ILE A 201 -20.75 -5.65 1.72
N ARG A 202 -20.60 -4.37 1.38
CA ARG A 202 -20.68 -3.22 2.30
C ARG A 202 -19.89 -3.42 3.59
N TYR A 203 -18.67 -3.92 3.43
CA TYR A 203 -17.79 -4.22 4.55
C TYR A 203 -17.16 -2.94 5.11
N ALA A 204 -17.46 -2.65 6.38
CA ALA A 204 -16.85 -1.55 7.11
C ALA A 204 -15.44 -1.96 7.54
N ILE A 205 -14.44 -1.49 6.81
CA ILE A 205 -13.04 -1.86 7.04
C ILE A 205 -12.42 -1.19 8.27
N GLY A 206 -13.11 -0.19 8.85
CA GLY A 206 -12.64 0.57 10.00
C GLY A 206 -11.78 1.77 9.63
N ASP A 207 -11.66 2.09 8.34
CA ASP A 207 -10.93 3.28 7.88
C ASP A 207 -11.89 4.45 7.63
N ILE A 208 -11.37 5.66 7.83
CA ILE A 208 -11.99 6.93 7.50
C ILE A 208 -11.33 7.46 6.23
N GLY A 209 -12.15 7.92 5.30
CA GLY A 209 -11.65 8.52 4.06
C GLY A 209 -12.59 9.58 3.52
N LYS A 210 -12.15 10.27 2.50
CA LYS A 210 -12.94 11.26 1.76
C LYS A 210 -12.71 11.12 0.26
N TRP A 211 -13.71 11.47 -0.53
CA TRP A 211 -13.52 11.61 -1.97
C TRP A 211 -12.64 12.83 -2.27
N VAL A 212 -11.66 12.64 -3.16
CA VAL A 212 -10.88 13.75 -3.70
C VAL A 212 -11.77 14.57 -4.64
N ASP A 213 -11.79 15.88 -4.45
CA ASP A 213 -12.72 16.78 -5.17
C ASP A 213 -12.27 17.12 -6.60
N GLU A 214 -11.04 16.85 -6.96
CA GLU A 214 -10.52 17.08 -8.30
C GLU A 214 -11.04 16.06 -9.31
N ASP A 215 -11.61 16.52 -10.42
CA ASP A 215 -12.26 15.66 -11.40
C ASP A 215 -11.30 14.73 -12.17
N ARG A 216 -10.02 15.10 -12.34
CA ARG A 216 -9.04 14.29 -13.10
C ARG A 216 -7.64 14.32 -12.49
N CYS A 217 -7.03 13.15 -12.42
CA CYS A 217 -5.61 13.05 -12.11
C CYS A 217 -4.77 13.39 -13.35
N PRO A 218 -3.65 14.12 -13.20
CA PRO A 218 -2.72 14.37 -14.29
C PRO A 218 -2.16 13.11 -14.96
N CYS A 219 -2.21 11.95 -14.28
CA CYS A 219 -1.81 10.66 -14.87
C CYS A 219 -2.73 10.17 -15.99
N GLY A 220 -3.87 10.83 -16.25
CA GLY A 220 -4.84 10.48 -17.29
C GLY A 220 -5.79 9.33 -16.95
N ARG A 221 -5.61 8.64 -15.81
CA ARG A 221 -6.53 7.58 -15.35
C ARG A 221 -7.87 8.17 -14.92
N ARG A 222 -8.95 7.42 -15.21
CA ARG A 222 -10.33 7.89 -14.97
C ARG A 222 -10.94 7.36 -13.67
N SER A 223 -10.29 6.40 -13.01
CA SER A 223 -10.80 5.85 -11.76
C SER A 223 -10.95 6.94 -10.70
N PRO A 224 -12.04 6.93 -9.92
CA PRO A 224 -12.25 7.87 -8.83
C PRO A 224 -11.09 7.86 -7.85
N ARG A 225 -10.83 9.00 -7.20
CA ARG A 225 -9.79 9.11 -6.18
C ARG A 225 -10.39 9.36 -4.81
N PHE A 226 -9.81 8.71 -3.82
CA PHE A 226 -10.13 8.92 -2.41
C PHE A 226 -8.84 9.15 -1.61
N GLU A 227 -8.97 9.72 -0.44
CA GLU A 227 -7.87 9.97 0.48
C GLU A 227 -8.18 9.30 1.82
N LEU A 228 -7.18 8.61 2.39
CA LEU A 228 -7.27 8.05 3.73
C LEU A 228 -7.04 9.16 4.76
N CYS A 229 -7.92 9.22 5.76
CA CYS A 229 -7.90 10.22 6.82
C CYS A 229 -7.60 9.63 8.21
N GLY A 230 -7.46 8.31 8.32
CA GLY A 230 -7.20 7.60 9.58
C GLY A 230 -8.11 6.40 9.78
N ARG A 231 -8.25 5.95 11.04
CA ARG A 231 -9.09 4.82 11.41
C ARG A 231 -10.16 5.22 12.42
N THR A 232 -11.30 4.53 12.39
CA THR A 232 -12.37 4.73 13.38
C THR A 232 -11.90 4.40 14.80
N ASP A 233 -11.01 3.42 14.96
CA ASP A 233 -10.48 3.01 16.26
C ASP A 233 -9.52 4.05 16.87
N ASP A 234 -8.92 4.89 16.03
CA ASP A 234 -7.99 5.95 16.44
C ASP A 234 -8.69 7.29 16.69
N MET A 235 -10.02 7.37 16.47
CA MET A 235 -10.78 8.59 16.73
C MET A 235 -10.90 8.88 18.22
N LEU A 236 -10.49 10.08 18.63
CA LEU A 236 -10.81 10.60 19.95
C LEU A 236 -12.27 11.09 19.96
N VAL A 237 -13.12 10.37 20.67
CA VAL A 237 -14.53 10.72 20.81
C VAL A 237 -14.72 11.47 22.12
N GLY A 238 -14.99 12.77 22.04
CA GLY A 238 -15.47 13.60 23.16
C GLY A 238 -16.94 13.95 22.98
N GLU A 239 -17.63 14.36 24.06
CA GLU A 239 -19.07 14.68 24.03
C GLU A 239 -19.49 15.74 22.99
N ALA A 240 -18.52 16.49 22.41
CA ALA A 240 -18.77 17.54 21.42
C ALA A 240 -17.82 17.54 20.22
N LEU A 241 -16.84 16.63 20.14
CA LEU A 241 -15.80 16.67 19.11
C LEU A 241 -15.31 15.27 18.75
N GLN A 242 -15.33 14.96 17.44
CA GLN A 242 -14.66 13.77 16.90
C GLN A 242 -13.38 14.25 16.19
N LEU A 243 -12.22 13.94 16.76
CA LEU A 243 -10.92 14.33 16.22
C LEU A 243 -10.17 13.08 15.76
N LEU A 244 -9.64 13.13 14.56
CA LEU A 244 -8.61 12.21 14.11
C LEU A 244 -7.23 12.67 14.65
N PRO A 245 -6.31 11.76 15.00
CA PRO A 245 -4.99 12.11 15.52
C PRO A 245 -4.22 13.12 14.66
N GLU A 246 -4.38 13.05 13.35
CA GLU A 246 -3.74 13.95 12.37
C GLU A 246 -4.23 15.41 12.47
N THR A 247 -5.36 15.66 13.14
CA THR A 247 -5.87 17.02 13.36
C THR A 247 -5.30 17.68 14.63
N LEU A 248 -4.53 16.93 15.43
CA LEU A 248 -3.91 17.44 16.67
C LEU A 248 -2.51 18.02 16.43
N ASP A 249 -1.89 17.75 15.26
CA ASP A 249 -0.55 18.22 14.91
C ASP A 249 -0.54 19.48 14.01
N ALA A 250 -1.68 20.17 13.89
CA ALA A 250 -1.85 21.36 13.04
C ALA A 250 -1.82 22.67 13.83
#